data_4a72eb6bb439260dd846900912126215
#
_entry.id   4a72eb6bb439260dd846900912126215
#
_cell.length_a   1.000
_cell.length_b   1.000
_cell.length_c   1.000
_cell.angle_alpha   90.00
_cell.angle_beta   90.00
_cell.angle_gamma   90.00
#
_symmetry.space_group_name_H-M   'P 1'
#
loop_
_entity.id
_entity.type
_entity.pdbx_description
1 polymer ?
#
loop_
_entity_poly.entity_id
_entity_poly.type
_entity_poly.pdbx_seq_one_letter_code
_entity_poly.pdbx_strand_id
1 'polypeptide(L)'
;KEENASPTVDDIWELASCSLDRKNEWIQTSKRNLAAVTYNSEPRVDTDSIALRKAYEKACKGDWQGAAREMDVAINSSDLDSTKGYLMQIKATYINFINQVEAQQIQLKAHNMNCSVLAPISGIQYSKALNNWGQARRICEYAQQNAKEQNDYVIYWDAVSGKLVFSPDAAGFEDALEKVGKFLGFVSTRPDKETNGAGPDNLWAIGDNKYFIIECKSGADKSTKTISKDYCNQLGGSLRWFKSEYGEDPKCYPIMIHTSELVDKLASPVEGMRVITPKHVDKLKKQITSFVTAMVQNGNWLNEEKINELLRQYKLRGQDIIETYTATVKLSYD
;
A
#
# COMPACT_ATOMS: atom_id res chain seq x y z
N LYS A 1 -0.47 -39.81 16.39
CA LYS A 1 0.05 -39.44 15.05
C LYS A 1 -0.95 -38.46 14.49
N GLU A 2 -0.46 -37.29 14.06
CA GLU A 2 -1.29 -36.23 13.50
C GLU A 2 -1.96 -36.72 12.22
N GLU A 3 -3.28 -36.61 12.15
CA GLU A 3 -4.11 -37.15 11.07
C GLU A 3 -3.86 -36.55 9.68
N ASN A 4 -2.90 -35.60 9.52
CA ASN A 4 -2.64 -34.88 8.28
C ASN A 4 -1.15 -34.87 7.85
N ALA A 5 -0.30 -35.74 8.37
CA ALA A 5 1.09 -35.81 7.92
C ALA A 5 1.18 -36.50 6.55
N SER A 6 1.85 -35.89 5.60
CA SER A 6 2.22 -36.53 4.32
C SER A 6 3.04 -37.81 4.59
N PRO A 7 2.83 -38.91 3.82
CA PRO A 7 3.57 -40.13 4.01
C PRO A 7 5.07 -39.89 3.83
N THR A 8 5.86 -40.42 4.76
CA THR A 8 7.33 -40.37 4.71
C THR A 8 7.89 -41.48 3.82
N VAL A 9 9.16 -41.37 3.48
CA VAL A 9 9.87 -42.46 2.76
C VAL A 9 9.82 -43.76 3.54
N ASP A 10 9.91 -43.70 4.88
CA ASP A 10 9.83 -44.91 5.76
C ASP A 10 8.46 -45.54 5.71
N ASP A 11 7.37 -44.74 5.69
CA ASP A 11 5.99 -45.27 5.52
C ASP A 11 5.83 -45.98 4.18
N ILE A 12 6.47 -45.50 3.11
CA ILE A 12 6.45 -46.13 1.78
C ILE A 12 7.22 -47.45 1.81
N TRP A 13 8.41 -47.50 2.45
CA TRP A 13 9.18 -48.71 2.62
C TRP A 13 8.44 -49.76 3.49
N GLU A 14 7.84 -49.32 4.58
CA GLU A 14 7.02 -50.21 5.41
C GLU A 14 5.88 -50.83 4.61
N LEU A 15 5.15 -50.02 3.83
CA LEU A 15 4.09 -50.49 2.95
C LEU A 15 4.61 -51.45 1.87
N ALA A 16 5.78 -51.17 1.27
CA ALA A 16 6.37 -52.04 0.24
C ALA A 16 6.77 -53.42 0.78
N SER A 17 7.26 -53.46 2.02
CA SER A 17 7.79 -54.67 2.66
C SER A 17 6.81 -55.46 3.50
N CYS A 18 5.63 -54.87 3.82
CA CYS A 18 4.66 -55.54 4.67
C CYS A 18 3.84 -56.66 3.96
N SER A 19 3.19 -57.51 4.74
CA SER A 19 2.32 -58.59 4.24
C SER A 19 1.15 -58.06 3.42
N LEU A 20 0.56 -58.94 2.59
CA LEU A 20 -0.61 -58.60 1.77
C LEU A 20 -1.81 -58.18 2.64
N ASP A 21 -1.99 -58.81 3.79
CA ASP A 21 -3.09 -58.51 4.72
C ASP A 21 -2.94 -57.05 5.26
N ARG A 22 -1.73 -56.64 5.64
CA ARG A 22 -1.46 -55.29 6.11
C ARG A 22 -1.62 -54.26 4.99
N LYS A 23 -1.27 -54.59 3.76
CA LYS A 23 -1.53 -53.71 2.58
C LYS A 23 -3.02 -53.53 2.38
N ASN A 24 -3.81 -54.60 2.50
CA ASN A 24 -5.26 -54.55 2.40
C ASN A 24 -5.90 -53.70 3.52
N GLU A 25 -5.39 -53.81 4.74
CA GLU A 25 -5.83 -52.99 5.86
C GLU A 25 -5.57 -51.49 5.62
N TRP A 26 -4.38 -51.14 5.14
CA TRP A 26 -4.05 -49.76 4.75
C TRP A 26 -4.96 -49.23 3.65
N ILE A 27 -5.25 -50.03 2.63
CA ILE A 27 -6.16 -49.69 1.55
C ILE A 27 -7.57 -49.41 2.09
N GLN A 28 -8.06 -50.23 2.99
CA GLN A 28 -9.40 -50.06 3.57
C GLN A 28 -9.46 -48.86 4.50
N THR A 29 -8.39 -48.59 5.25
CA THR A 29 -8.29 -47.40 6.10
C THR A 29 -8.22 -46.14 5.26
N SER A 30 -7.42 -46.13 4.19
CA SER A 30 -7.33 -45.00 3.26
C SER A 30 -8.67 -44.73 2.56
N LYS A 31 -9.40 -45.77 2.14
CA LYS A 31 -10.73 -45.63 1.56
C LYS A 31 -11.73 -45.04 2.55
N ARG A 32 -11.69 -45.46 3.82
CA ARG A 32 -12.55 -44.90 4.88
C ARG A 32 -12.23 -43.44 5.15
N ASN A 33 -10.94 -43.08 5.24
CA ASN A 33 -10.51 -41.71 5.46
C ASN A 33 -10.91 -40.84 4.29
N LEU A 34 -10.74 -41.30 3.05
CA LEU A 34 -11.14 -40.58 1.85
C LEU A 34 -12.66 -40.36 1.78
N ALA A 35 -13.46 -41.37 2.18
CA ALA A 35 -14.91 -41.25 2.25
C ALA A 35 -15.40 -40.29 3.35
N ALA A 36 -14.60 -40.11 4.41
CA ALA A 36 -14.88 -39.15 5.47
C ALA A 36 -14.53 -37.71 5.14
N VAL A 37 -13.80 -37.47 4.02
CA VAL A 37 -13.50 -36.10 3.57
C VAL A 37 -14.76 -35.47 3.01
N THR A 38 -15.34 -34.58 3.79
CA THR A 38 -16.45 -33.72 3.31
C THR A 38 -15.89 -32.59 2.51
N TYR A 39 -16.07 -32.64 1.19
CA TYR A 39 -15.84 -31.48 0.35
C TYR A 39 -16.98 -30.48 0.60
N ASN A 40 -16.63 -29.22 0.92
CA ASN A 40 -17.63 -28.16 0.85
C ASN A 40 -18.19 -28.14 -0.57
N SER A 41 -19.50 -28.31 -0.71
CA SER A 41 -20.20 -28.38 -1.99
C SER A 41 -20.15 -27.10 -2.81
N GLU A 42 -19.69 -25.99 -2.22
CA GLU A 42 -19.46 -24.73 -2.89
C GLU A 42 -17.99 -24.32 -2.70
N PRO A 43 -17.13 -24.56 -3.71
CA PRO A 43 -15.79 -24.01 -3.70
C PRO A 43 -15.90 -22.48 -3.69
N ARG A 44 -15.57 -21.85 -2.56
CA ARG A 44 -15.42 -20.39 -2.50
C ARG A 44 -14.16 -20.03 -3.26
N VAL A 45 -14.34 -19.52 -4.46
CA VAL A 45 -13.24 -18.92 -5.21
C VAL A 45 -13.05 -17.52 -4.64
N ASP A 46 -11.89 -17.25 -4.07
CA ASP A 46 -11.55 -15.95 -3.53
C ASP A 46 -11.34 -14.91 -4.66
N THR A 47 -11.38 -13.63 -4.29
CA THR A 47 -11.23 -12.52 -5.21
C THR A 47 -9.88 -12.56 -5.95
N ASP A 48 -8.83 -13.00 -5.28
CA ASP A 48 -7.49 -13.07 -5.83
C ASP A 48 -7.40 -14.15 -6.92
N SER A 49 -8.00 -15.32 -6.67
CA SER A 49 -8.08 -16.41 -7.67
C SER A 49 -8.88 -16.00 -8.91
N ILE A 50 -9.97 -15.25 -8.72
CA ILE A 50 -10.76 -14.72 -9.85
C ILE A 50 -9.93 -13.72 -10.65
N ALA A 51 -9.24 -12.79 -9.98
CA ALA A 51 -8.40 -11.81 -10.64
C ALA A 51 -7.22 -12.45 -11.38
N LEU A 52 -6.55 -13.43 -10.76
CA LEU A 52 -5.49 -14.22 -11.39
C LEU A 52 -5.98 -14.92 -12.66
N ARG A 53 -7.15 -15.55 -12.63
CA ARG A 53 -7.74 -16.21 -13.80
C ARG A 53 -8.05 -15.22 -14.90
N LYS A 54 -8.67 -14.08 -14.60
CA LYS A 54 -8.96 -13.02 -15.57
C LYS A 54 -7.70 -12.43 -16.18
N ALA A 55 -6.67 -12.20 -15.36
CA ALA A 55 -5.37 -11.71 -15.82
C ALA A 55 -4.74 -12.70 -16.80
N TYR A 56 -4.73 -13.99 -16.47
CA TYR A 56 -4.23 -15.04 -17.35
C TYR A 56 -4.99 -15.09 -18.69
N GLU A 57 -6.32 -15.03 -18.67
CA GLU A 57 -7.15 -15.05 -19.90
C GLU A 57 -6.89 -13.84 -20.81
N LYS A 58 -6.63 -12.67 -20.23
CA LYS A 58 -6.21 -11.47 -20.98
C LYS A 58 -4.81 -11.62 -21.55
N ALA A 59 -3.88 -12.14 -20.77
CA ALA A 59 -2.52 -12.41 -21.22
C ALA A 59 -2.48 -13.39 -22.37
N CYS A 60 -3.30 -14.46 -22.36
CA CYS A 60 -3.43 -15.40 -23.47
C CYS A 60 -3.92 -14.74 -24.77
N LYS A 61 -4.58 -13.60 -24.69
CA LYS A 61 -5.04 -12.79 -25.83
C LYS A 61 -4.05 -11.70 -26.23
N GLY A 62 -2.90 -11.61 -25.55
CA GLY A 62 -1.90 -10.57 -25.75
C GLY A 62 -2.25 -9.21 -25.12
N ASP A 63 -3.34 -9.12 -24.34
CA ASP A 63 -3.72 -7.91 -23.58
C ASP A 63 -2.93 -7.84 -22.27
N TRP A 64 -1.62 -7.56 -22.38
CA TRP A 64 -0.70 -7.49 -21.26
C TRP A 64 -1.07 -6.36 -20.29
N GLN A 65 -1.51 -5.21 -20.80
CA GLN A 65 -1.95 -4.09 -19.99
C GLN A 65 -3.23 -4.41 -19.21
N GLY A 66 -4.17 -5.08 -19.87
CA GLY A 66 -5.39 -5.56 -19.23
C GLY A 66 -5.12 -6.61 -18.15
N ALA A 67 -4.17 -7.53 -18.40
CA ALA A 67 -3.73 -8.53 -17.44
C ALA A 67 -3.12 -7.87 -16.20
N ALA A 68 -2.23 -6.88 -16.39
CA ALA A 68 -1.63 -6.13 -15.29
C ALA A 68 -2.68 -5.39 -14.44
N ARG A 69 -3.71 -4.82 -15.07
CA ARG A 69 -4.82 -4.16 -14.35
C ARG A 69 -5.66 -5.10 -13.49
N GLU A 70 -5.90 -6.34 -13.95
CA GLU A 70 -6.59 -7.33 -13.10
C GLU A 70 -5.75 -7.68 -11.87
N MET A 71 -4.42 -7.70 -11.99
CA MET A 71 -3.53 -7.90 -10.84
C MET A 71 -3.61 -6.76 -9.83
N ASP A 72 -3.82 -5.50 -10.27
CA ASP A 72 -4.01 -4.38 -9.34
C ASP A 72 -5.26 -4.56 -8.46
N VAL A 73 -6.31 -5.19 -8.98
CA VAL A 73 -7.51 -5.51 -8.19
C VAL A 73 -7.15 -6.47 -7.05
N ALA A 74 -6.42 -7.55 -7.35
CA ALA A 74 -5.98 -8.52 -6.34
C ALA A 74 -5.02 -7.90 -5.32
N ILE A 75 -4.01 -7.13 -5.78
CA ILE A 75 -3.05 -6.46 -4.89
C ILE A 75 -3.75 -5.51 -3.92
N ASN A 76 -4.75 -4.77 -4.41
CA ASN A 76 -5.49 -3.81 -3.59
C ASN A 76 -6.48 -4.47 -2.61
N SER A 77 -6.96 -5.68 -2.90
CA SER A 77 -7.86 -6.44 -2.01
C SER A 77 -7.11 -7.25 -0.96
N SER A 78 -5.83 -7.54 -1.18
CA SER A 78 -5.02 -8.31 -0.23
C SER A 78 -4.61 -7.46 0.99
N ASP A 79 -4.65 -8.05 2.17
CA ASP A 79 -4.23 -7.39 3.42
C ASP A 79 -2.78 -7.77 3.84
N LEU A 80 -2.27 -8.90 3.36
CA LEU A 80 -0.95 -9.42 3.73
C LEU A 80 0.14 -8.96 2.76
N ASP A 81 1.20 -8.34 3.27
CA ASP A 81 2.34 -7.90 2.46
C ASP A 81 2.99 -9.05 1.68
N SER A 82 3.10 -10.24 2.28
CA SER A 82 3.64 -11.42 1.58
C SER A 82 2.79 -11.83 0.37
N THR A 83 1.47 -11.77 0.48
CA THR A 83 0.55 -12.03 -0.63
C THR A 83 0.64 -10.93 -1.68
N LYS A 84 0.68 -9.64 -1.27
CA LYS A 84 0.88 -8.52 -2.19
C LYS A 84 2.18 -8.66 -2.98
N GLY A 85 3.28 -9.01 -2.31
CA GLY A 85 4.57 -9.25 -2.97
C GLY A 85 4.48 -10.34 -4.05
N TYR A 86 3.81 -11.45 -3.77
CA TYR A 86 3.58 -12.51 -4.76
C TYR A 86 2.73 -12.03 -5.94
N LEU A 87 1.62 -11.33 -5.69
CA LEU A 87 0.76 -10.79 -6.74
C LEU A 87 1.47 -9.72 -7.59
N MET A 88 2.31 -8.90 -6.95
CA MET A 88 3.15 -7.92 -7.66
C MET A 88 4.19 -8.57 -8.56
N GLN A 89 4.79 -9.70 -8.15
CA GLN A 89 5.67 -10.46 -9.05
C GLN A 89 4.94 -10.95 -10.30
N ILE A 90 3.70 -11.44 -10.17
CA ILE A 90 2.88 -11.85 -11.31
C ILE A 90 2.58 -10.64 -12.20
N LYS A 91 2.23 -9.48 -11.60
CA LYS A 91 2.05 -8.23 -12.35
C LYS A 91 3.32 -7.85 -13.10
N ALA A 92 4.48 -7.92 -12.45
CA ALA A 92 5.76 -7.63 -13.09
C ALA A 92 6.01 -8.52 -14.32
N THR A 93 5.60 -9.79 -14.28
CA THR A 93 5.70 -10.71 -15.43
C THR A 93 4.91 -10.19 -16.64
N TYR A 94 3.69 -9.68 -16.43
CA TYR A 94 2.88 -9.12 -17.52
C TYR A 94 3.44 -7.79 -18.05
N ILE A 95 3.85 -6.90 -17.14
CA ILE A 95 4.45 -5.61 -17.50
C ILE A 95 5.78 -5.80 -18.24
N ASN A 96 6.52 -6.88 -18.01
CA ASN A 96 7.77 -7.16 -18.71
C ASN A 96 7.63 -7.25 -20.24
N PHE A 97 6.44 -7.63 -20.73
CA PHE A 97 6.14 -7.65 -22.17
C PHE A 97 5.87 -6.24 -22.75
N ILE A 98 5.69 -5.24 -21.91
CA ILE A 98 5.39 -3.85 -22.29
C ILE A 98 6.58 -2.94 -22.01
N ASN A 99 7.10 -3.01 -20.78
CA ASN A 99 8.18 -2.15 -20.28
C ASN A 99 9.03 -2.91 -19.25
N GLN A 100 10.20 -3.36 -19.67
CA GLN A 100 11.11 -4.16 -18.86
C GLN A 100 11.63 -3.39 -17.64
N VAL A 101 11.87 -2.08 -17.75
CA VAL A 101 12.35 -1.26 -16.63
C VAL A 101 11.28 -1.15 -15.55
N GLU A 102 10.04 -0.85 -15.94
CA GLU A 102 8.91 -0.78 -15.01
C GLU A 102 8.65 -2.14 -14.35
N ALA A 103 8.75 -3.24 -15.10
CA ALA A 103 8.63 -4.58 -14.56
C ALA A 103 9.65 -4.86 -13.45
N GLN A 104 10.91 -4.45 -13.63
CA GLN A 104 11.94 -4.62 -12.62
C GLN A 104 11.73 -3.73 -11.40
N GLN A 105 11.17 -2.53 -11.56
CA GLN A 105 10.78 -1.68 -10.44
C GLN A 105 9.63 -2.30 -9.63
N ILE A 106 8.64 -2.90 -10.30
CA ILE A 106 7.57 -3.64 -9.64
C ILE A 106 8.15 -4.88 -8.93
N GLN A 107 9.11 -5.59 -9.55
CA GLN A 107 9.78 -6.74 -8.95
C GLN A 107 10.58 -6.36 -7.70
N LEU A 108 11.23 -5.19 -7.68
CA LEU A 108 11.91 -4.68 -6.49
C LEU A 108 10.92 -4.47 -5.34
N LYS A 109 9.78 -3.83 -5.61
CA LYS A 109 8.71 -3.65 -4.61
C LYS A 109 8.16 -4.99 -4.12
N ALA A 110 7.94 -5.93 -5.03
CA ALA A 110 7.48 -7.28 -4.72
C ALA A 110 8.44 -7.99 -3.75
N HIS A 111 9.73 -7.94 -4.04
CA HIS A 111 10.77 -8.58 -3.23
C HIS A 111 10.91 -7.93 -1.84
N ASN A 112 10.74 -6.61 -1.75
CA ASN A 112 10.76 -5.90 -0.47
C ASN A 112 9.55 -6.25 0.42
N MET A 113 8.38 -6.51 -0.18
CA MET A 113 7.19 -6.97 0.56
C MET A 113 7.23 -8.46 0.90
N ASN A 114 7.91 -9.26 0.07
CA ASN A 114 8.03 -10.70 0.23
C ASN A 114 9.40 -11.18 -0.27
N CYS A 115 10.33 -11.40 0.64
CA CYS A 115 11.68 -11.84 0.28
C CYS A 115 11.74 -13.25 -0.35
N SER A 116 10.64 -14.00 -0.32
CA SER A 116 10.54 -15.32 -0.96
C SER A 116 10.26 -15.26 -2.47
N VAL A 117 9.87 -14.08 -3.00
CA VAL A 117 9.72 -13.89 -4.46
C VAL A 117 11.07 -13.52 -5.09
N LEU A 118 11.14 -13.55 -6.42
CA LEU A 118 12.37 -13.28 -7.16
C LEU A 118 12.91 -11.89 -6.81
N ALA A 119 14.24 -11.80 -6.64
CA ALA A 119 14.91 -10.51 -6.59
C ALA A 119 14.90 -9.84 -7.98
N PRO A 120 14.89 -8.51 -8.07
CA PRO A 120 15.06 -7.82 -9.34
C PRO A 120 16.48 -8.05 -9.91
N ILE A 121 16.66 -7.72 -11.18
CA ILE A 121 17.99 -7.70 -11.79
C ILE A 121 18.87 -6.71 -11.03
N SER A 122 20.12 -7.08 -10.77
CA SER A 122 21.07 -6.21 -10.08
C SER A 122 21.26 -4.87 -10.81
N GLY A 123 21.35 -3.78 -10.06
CA GLY A 123 21.47 -2.41 -10.59
C GLY A 123 20.15 -1.63 -10.70
N ILE A 124 19.02 -2.24 -10.35
CA ILE A 124 17.77 -1.51 -10.20
C ILE A 124 17.85 -0.67 -8.91
N GLN A 125 17.73 0.62 -9.06
CA GLN A 125 17.76 1.57 -7.96
C GLN A 125 16.36 2.13 -7.67
N TYR A 126 16.21 2.72 -6.47
CA TYR A 126 15.02 3.46 -6.09
C TYR A 126 14.67 4.53 -7.15
N SER A 127 13.41 4.56 -7.57
CA SER A 127 12.92 5.55 -8.53
C SER A 127 12.40 6.78 -7.78
N LYS A 128 13.08 7.91 -7.95
CA LYS A 128 12.70 9.16 -7.28
C LYS A 128 11.29 9.59 -7.65
N ALA A 129 10.52 9.98 -6.65
CA ALA A 129 9.20 10.59 -6.84
C ALA A 129 9.37 11.99 -7.42
N LEU A 130 9.14 12.15 -8.72
CA LEU A 130 9.22 13.44 -9.41
C LEU A 130 7.82 13.91 -9.81
N ASN A 131 7.51 15.17 -9.52
CA ASN A 131 6.21 15.75 -9.83
C ASN A 131 6.34 16.79 -10.96
N ASN A 132 6.26 16.31 -12.21
CA ASN A 132 6.42 17.12 -13.42
C ASN A 132 5.08 17.59 -14.04
N TRP A 133 3.93 17.15 -13.48
CA TRP A 133 2.61 17.40 -14.06
C TRP A 133 1.66 18.08 -13.08
N GLY A 134 0.62 18.71 -13.61
CA GLY A 134 -0.43 19.33 -12.81
C GLY A 134 -1.19 18.34 -11.91
N GLN A 135 -1.58 18.78 -10.73
CA GLN A 135 -2.27 17.97 -9.72
C GLN A 135 -3.60 17.39 -10.27
N ALA A 136 -4.41 18.23 -10.95
CA ALA A 136 -5.71 17.79 -11.50
C ALA A 136 -5.56 16.71 -12.58
N ARG A 137 -4.55 16.83 -13.44
CA ARG A 137 -4.28 15.82 -14.46
C ARG A 137 -3.97 14.46 -13.86
N ARG A 138 -3.14 14.40 -12.81
CA ARG A 138 -2.85 13.13 -12.12
C ARG A 138 -4.09 12.55 -11.44
N ILE A 139 -4.98 13.39 -10.92
CA ILE A 139 -6.26 12.92 -10.39
C ILE A 139 -7.08 12.25 -11.49
N CYS A 140 -7.19 12.86 -12.67
CA CYS A 140 -7.87 12.26 -13.82
C CYS A 140 -7.25 10.91 -14.20
N GLU A 141 -5.92 10.85 -14.33
CA GLU A 141 -5.20 9.64 -14.68
C GLU A 141 -5.41 8.54 -13.61
N TYR A 142 -5.33 8.89 -12.33
CA TYR A 142 -5.55 7.96 -11.23
C TYR A 142 -7.00 7.46 -11.18
N ALA A 143 -7.97 8.33 -11.42
CA ALA A 143 -9.37 7.96 -11.49
C ALA A 143 -9.65 7.00 -12.66
N GLN A 144 -9.13 7.27 -13.86
CA GLN A 144 -9.25 6.38 -15.01
C GLN A 144 -8.61 5.00 -14.79
N GLN A 145 -7.52 4.94 -14.05
CA GLN A 145 -6.84 3.67 -13.74
C GLN A 145 -7.62 2.80 -12.75
N ASN A 146 -8.38 3.42 -11.83
CA ASN A 146 -8.98 2.73 -10.67
C ASN A 146 -10.51 2.65 -10.71
N ALA A 147 -11.17 3.28 -11.67
CA ALA A 147 -12.62 3.27 -11.81
C ALA A 147 -13.02 3.15 -13.29
N LYS A 148 -14.01 2.31 -13.54
CA LYS A 148 -14.65 2.21 -14.88
C LYS A 148 -15.74 3.25 -15.03
N GLU A 149 -16.51 3.45 -13.94
CA GLU A 149 -17.60 4.40 -13.85
C GLU A 149 -17.39 5.35 -12.66
N GLN A 150 -18.09 6.46 -12.69
CA GLN A 150 -17.98 7.51 -11.67
C GLN A 150 -18.18 6.99 -10.25
N ASN A 151 -19.19 6.15 -10.05
CA ASN A 151 -19.52 5.59 -8.74
C ASN A 151 -18.44 4.62 -8.20
N ASP A 152 -17.73 3.92 -9.09
CA ASP A 152 -16.63 3.03 -8.68
C ASP A 152 -15.53 3.82 -7.94
N TYR A 153 -15.30 5.08 -8.36
CA TYR A 153 -14.28 5.91 -7.73
C TYR A 153 -14.67 6.35 -6.31
N VAL A 154 -15.95 6.57 -6.07
CA VAL A 154 -16.49 6.86 -4.73
C VAL A 154 -16.33 5.62 -3.83
N ILE A 155 -16.71 4.45 -4.34
CA ILE A 155 -16.58 3.17 -3.60
C ILE A 155 -15.11 2.89 -3.29
N TYR A 156 -14.22 3.14 -4.25
CA TYR A 156 -12.79 2.97 -4.05
C TYR A 156 -12.25 3.92 -2.96
N TRP A 157 -12.68 5.19 -2.98
CA TRP A 157 -12.35 6.13 -1.92
C TRP A 157 -12.86 5.67 -0.55
N ASP A 158 -14.09 5.20 -0.46
CA ASP A 158 -14.66 4.72 0.81
C ASP A 158 -13.84 3.55 1.38
N ALA A 159 -13.42 2.61 0.54
CA ALA A 159 -12.57 1.49 0.95
C ALA A 159 -11.19 1.96 1.45
N VAL A 160 -10.58 2.96 0.81
CA VAL A 160 -9.30 3.55 1.23
C VAL A 160 -9.48 4.33 2.53
N SER A 161 -10.49 5.19 2.60
CA SER A 161 -10.74 6.06 3.75
C SER A 161 -11.08 5.26 5.02
N GLY A 162 -11.69 4.10 4.86
CA GLY A 162 -11.99 3.17 5.96
C GLY A 162 -10.74 2.64 6.67
N LYS A 163 -9.60 2.54 5.98
CA LYS A 163 -8.32 2.09 6.54
C LYS A 163 -7.55 3.20 7.27
N LEU A 164 -7.92 4.48 7.09
CA LEU A 164 -7.31 5.61 7.79
C LEU A 164 -7.86 5.74 9.22
N VAL A 165 -7.53 4.76 10.04
CA VAL A 165 -7.94 4.68 11.44
C VAL A 165 -6.70 4.45 12.31
N PHE A 166 -6.55 5.23 13.38
CA PHE A 166 -5.49 5.00 14.35
C PHE A 166 -5.77 3.69 15.11
N SER A 167 -5.06 2.65 14.75
CA SER A 167 -5.22 1.29 15.25
C SER A 167 -3.85 0.59 15.25
N PRO A 168 -3.72 -0.59 15.87
CA PRO A 168 -2.48 -1.37 15.82
C PRO A 168 -2.05 -1.80 14.41
N ASP A 169 -2.96 -1.79 13.43
CA ASP A 169 -2.64 -2.04 12.01
C ASP A 169 -1.99 -0.79 11.37
N ALA A 170 -0.70 -0.60 11.63
CA ALA A 170 0.06 0.50 11.05
C ALA A 170 0.24 0.33 9.53
N ALA A 171 0.50 -0.88 9.04
CA ALA A 171 0.75 -1.14 7.63
C ALA A 171 -0.48 -0.81 6.75
N GLY A 172 -1.69 -1.17 7.20
CA GLY A 172 -2.93 -0.81 6.51
C GLY A 172 -3.16 0.70 6.44
N PHE A 173 -2.79 1.43 7.51
CA PHE A 173 -2.86 2.89 7.53
C PHE A 173 -1.88 3.53 6.54
N GLU A 174 -0.62 3.09 6.53
CA GLU A 174 0.44 3.59 5.65
C GLU A 174 0.12 3.35 4.17
N ASP A 175 -0.41 2.17 3.82
CA ASP A 175 -0.88 1.84 2.47
C ASP A 175 -2.07 2.73 2.04
N ALA A 176 -2.99 2.98 2.96
CA ALA A 176 -4.09 3.89 2.70
C ALA A 176 -3.61 5.34 2.52
N LEU A 177 -2.62 5.77 3.30
CA LEU A 177 -2.04 7.10 3.20
C LEU A 177 -1.31 7.32 1.87
N GLU A 178 -0.60 6.31 1.35
CA GLU A 178 -0.04 6.36 -0.01
C GLU A 178 -1.14 6.62 -1.04
N LYS A 179 -2.26 5.91 -0.94
CA LYS A 179 -3.40 6.10 -1.84
C LYS A 179 -4.03 7.48 -1.69
N VAL A 180 -4.12 8.03 -0.47
CA VAL A 180 -4.57 9.42 -0.24
C VAL A 180 -3.73 10.41 -1.04
N GLY A 181 -2.41 10.28 -1.03
CA GLY A 181 -1.55 11.12 -1.84
C GLY A 181 -1.89 11.05 -3.34
N LYS A 182 -2.18 9.84 -3.85
CA LYS A 182 -2.60 9.62 -5.24
C LYS A 182 -3.99 10.17 -5.53
N PHE A 183 -4.97 10.04 -4.61
CA PHE A 183 -6.29 10.68 -4.72
C PHE A 183 -6.19 12.21 -4.76
N LEU A 184 -5.19 12.76 -4.10
CA LEU A 184 -4.88 14.20 -4.13
C LEU A 184 -4.05 14.62 -5.36
N GLY A 185 -3.70 13.69 -6.24
CA GLY A 185 -2.88 13.95 -7.43
C GLY A 185 -1.43 14.28 -7.12
N PHE A 186 -0.90 13.87 -5.97
CA PHE A 186 0.52 13.91 -5.67
C PHE A 186 1.22 12.65 -6.21
N VAL A 187 2.53 12.74 -6.45
CA VAL A 187 3.32 11.53 -6.65
C VAL A 187 3.62 10.97 -5.26
N SER A 188 2.93 9.93 -4.90
CA SER A 188 2.95 9.32 -3.57
C SER A 188 3.60 7.94 -3.66
N THR A 189 4.62 7.71 -2.84
CA THR A 189 5.41 6.47 -2.78
C THR A 189 5.68 6.07 -1.33
N ARG A 190 6.11 4.83 -1.14
CA ARG A 190 6.55 4.29 0.15
C ARG A 190 8.02 3.87 0.07
N PRO A 191 8.96 4.81 0.27
CA PRO A 191 10.38 4.52 0.16
C PRO A 191 10.84 3.41 1.10
N ASP A 192 10.31 3.32 2.33
CA ASP A 192 10.60 2.25 3.29
C ASP A 192 10.40 0.85 2.67
N LYS A 193 9.33 0.65 1.91
CA LYS A 193 9.04 -0.60 1.20
C LYS A 193 9.89 -0.82 -0.05
N GLU A 194 10.34 0.25 -0.69
CA GLU A 194 11.12 0.19 -1.92
C GLU A 194 12.62 0.05 -1.67
N THR A 195 13.10 0.38 -0.45
CA THR A 195 14.52 0.46 -0.11
C THR A 195 14.91 -0.38 1.11
N ASN A 196 14.19 -1.47 1.41
CA ASN A 196 14.45 -2.37 2.54
C ASN A 196 14.48 -1.65 3.90
N GLY A 197 13.50 -0.79 4.14
CA GLY A 197 13.33 -0.08 5.41
C GLY A 197 14.13 1.23 5.51
N ALA A 198 14.77 1.67 4.43
CA ALA A 198 15.36 3.01 4.38
C ALA A 198 14.34 4.03 3.85
N GLY A 199 14.39 5.25 4.36
CA GLY A 199 13.46 6.31 3.95
C GLY A 199 12.17 6.37 4.76
N PRO A 200 11.28 7.31 4.44
CA PRO A 200 10.03 7.54 5.15
C PRO A 200 8.96 6.50 4.84
N ASP A 201 8.01 6.30 5.75
CA ASP A 201 6.81 5.48 5.57
C ASP A 201 5.96 5.95 4.37
N ASN A 202 5.93 7.26 4.11
CA ASN A 202 5.32 7.86 2.93
C ASN A 202 6.11 9.10 2.47
N LEU A 203 6.25 9.24 1.15
CA LEU A 203 6.84 10.40 0.50
C LEU A 203 5.89 10.93 -0.56
N TRP A 204 5.49 12.20 -0.44
CA TRP A 204 4.62 12.86 -1.43
C TRP A 204 5.34 14.00 -2.12
N ALA A 205 5.57 13.90 -3.42
CA ALA A 205 5.98 15.05 -4.22
C ALA A 205 4.73 15.88 -4.58
N ILE A 206 4.62 17.06 -4.00
CA ILE A 206 3.40 17.90 -4.07
C ILE A 206 3.46 19.00 -5.16
N GLY A 207 4.53 19.03 -5.93
CA GLY A 207 4.78 20.03 -6.98
C GLY A 207 5.79 21.10 -6.55
N ASP A 208 6.25 21.90 -7.49
CA ASP A 208 7.20 23.02 -7.27
C ASP A 208 8.44 22.61 -6.46
N ASN A 209 8.98 21.43 -6.71
CA ASN A 209 10.12 20.87 -5.97
C ASN A 209 9.90 20.82 -4.44
N LYS A 210 8.65 20.55 -4.02
CA LYS A 210 8.22 20.45 -2.61
C LYS A 210 7.77 19.02 -2.28
N TYR A 211 8.12 18.58 -1.08
CA TYR A 211 7.88 17.20 -0.64
C TYR A 211 7.37 17.13 0.78
N PHE A 212 6.44 16.20 1.04
CA PHE A 212 6.08 15.76 2.39
C PHE A 212 6.85 14.49 2.71
N ILE A 213 7.60 14.52 3.81
CA ILE A 213 8.32 13.39 4.37
C ILE A 213 7.55 12.94 5.59
N ILE A 214 6.87 11.79 5.48
CA ILE A 214 5.84 11.40 6.45
C ILE A 214 6.26 10.13 7.18
N GLU A 215 6.29 10.21 8.51
CA GLU A 215 6.43 9.07 9.42
C GLU A 215 5.08 8.79 10.10
N CYS A 216 4.65 7.54 10.10
CA CYS A 216 3.37 7.11 10.62
C CYS A 216 3.53 6.40 11.98
N LYS A 217 2.90 6.93 13.01
CA LYS A 217 2.79 6.32 14.33
C LYS A 217 1.31 6.15 14.71
N SER A 218 0.52 5.67 13.73
CA SER A 218 -0.93 5.44 13.87
C SER A 218 -1.26 4.32 14.86
N GLY A 219 -0.33 3.38 15.08
CA GLY A 219 -0.44 2.32 16.08
C GLY A 219 0.00 2.70 17.50
N ALA A 220 0.46 3.94 17.70
CA ALA A 220 0.83 4.38 19.04
C ALA A 220 -0.37 4.30 20.00
N ASP A 221 -0.12 3.80 21.22
CA ASP A 221 -1.15 3.69 22.24
C ASP A 221 -1.77 5.09 22.50
N LYS A 222 -3.10 5.13 22.55
CA LYS A 222 -3.86 6.37 22.88
C LYS A 222 -3.50 6.96 24.25
N SER A 223 -2.90 6.16 25.13
CA SER A 223 -2.33 6.64 26.39
C SER A 223 -1.04 7.42 26.22
N THR A 224 -0.35 7.30 25.07
CA THR A 224 0.90 8.02 24.79
C THR A 224 0.59 9.50 24.57
N LYS A 225 0.94 10.31 25.56
CA LYS A 225 0.63 11.75 25.59
C LYS A 225 1.60 12.62 24.81
N THR A 226 2.78 12.09 24.46
CA THR A 226 3.86 12.85 23.82
C THR A 226 4.52 12.07 22.70
N ILE A 227 5.05 12.77 21.72
CA ILE A 227 5.91 12.22 20.66
C ILE A 227 7.28 11.95 21.29
N SER A 228 7.71 10.69 21.27
CA SER A 228 8.95 10.25 21.91
C SER A 228 10.20 10.73 21.16
N LYS A 229 11.34 10.68 21.86
CA LYS A 229 12.67 10.93 21.27
C LYS A 229 12.95 9.99 20.09
N ASP A 230 12.57 8.71 20.20
CA ASP A 230 12.80 7.73 19.14
C ASP A 230 12.01 8.04 17.89
N TYR A 231 10.77 8.50 18.01
CA TYR A 231 9.96 8.94 16.88
C TYR A 231 10.55 10.17 16.18
N CYS A 232 11.04 11.15 16.97
CA CYS A 232 11.75 12.30 16.40
C CYS A 232 13.04 11.88 15.68
N ASN A 233 13.78 10.92 16.21
CA ASN A 233 15.00 10.37 15.60
C ASN A 233 14.69 9.64 14.29
N GLN A 234 13.59 8.88 14.21
CA GLN A 234 13.15 8.21 12.99
C GLN A 234 12.84 9.23 11.90
N LEU A 235 12.01 10.24 12.18
CA LEU A 235 11.72 11.32 11.23
C LEU A 235 13.00 12.06 10.79
N GLY A 236 13.94 12.27 11.72
CA GLY A 236 15.27 12.81 11.41
C GLY A 236 16.09 11.91 10.50
N GLY A 237 15.95 10.58 10.65
CA GLY A 237 16.54 9.57 9.77
C GLY A 237 15.99 9.68 8.35
N SER A 238 14.68 9.72 8.22
CA SER A 238 13.98 9.84 6.94
C SER A 238 14.30 11.16 6.23
N LEU A 239 14.47 12.24 6.97
CA LEU A 239 14.90 13.51 6.41
C LEU A 239 16.35 13.45 5.88
N ARG A 240 17.27 12.79 6.60
CA ARG A 240 18.66 12.59 6.11
C ARG A 240 18.68 11.70 4.87
N TRP A 241 17.90 10.61 4.86
CA TRP A 241 17.74 9.77 3.67
C TRP A 241 17.23 10.59 2.48
N PHE A 242 16.19 11.40 2.70
CA PHE A 242 15.64 12.26 1.64
C PHE A 242 16.71 13.19 1.06
N LYS A 243 17.47 13.87 1.90
CA LYS A 243 18.56 14.76 1.46
C LYS A 243 19.66 14.01 0.71
N SER A 244 20.00 12.81 1.13
CA SER A 244 20.96 11.95 0.43
C SER A 244 20.47 11.58 -0.99
N GLU A 245 19.19 11.28 -1.14
CA GLU A 245 18.61 10.85 -2.42
C GLU A 245 18.27 12.03 -3.34
N TYR A 246 17.70 13.09 -2.78
CA TYR A 246 17.13 14.20 -3.56
C TYR A 246 18.01 15.46 -3.58
N GLY A 247 19.01 15.56 -2.71
CA GLY A 247 19.85 16.74 -2.51
C GLY A 247 19.25 17.74 -1.52
N GLU A 248 19.87 18.90 -1.38
CA GLU A 248 19.48 19.96 -0.44
C GLU A 248 18.49 20.99 -1.04
N ASP A 249 18.37 21.06 -2.37
CA ASP A 249 17.54 22.07 -3.06
C ASP A 249 16.02 21.86 -2.86
N PRO A 250 15.47 20.63 -2.81
CA PRO A 250 14.04 20.45 -2.64
C PRO A 250 13.57 20.93 -1.28
N LYS A 251 12.47 21.69 -1.26
CA LYS A 251 11.82 22.08 -0.02
C LYS A 251 11.05 20.90 0.57
N CYS A 252 11.44 20.47 1.74
CA CYS A 252 10.79 19.35 2.43
C CYS A 252 10.02 19.82 3.67
N TYR A 253 8.93 19.11 3.94
CA TYR A 253 8.09 19.31 5.12
C TYR A 253 8.05 17.99 5.90
N PRO A 254 8.80 17.89 7.01
CA PRO A 254 8.76 16.70 7.88
C PRO A 254 7.45 16.64 8.64
N ILE A 255 6.72 15.55 8.48
CA ILE A 255 5.39 15.34 9.06
C ILE A 255 5.38 14.06 9.87
N MET A 256 4.92 14.14 11.11
CA MET A 256 4.63 12.99 11.97
C MET A 256 3.13 12.77 12.03
N ILE A 257 2.67 11.56 11.77
CA ILE A 257 1.30 11.15 12.08
C ILE A 257 1.31 10.54 13.47
N HIS A 258 0.64 11.20 14.43
CA HIS A 258 0.67 10.79 15.83
C HIS A 258 -0.60 11.24 16.56
N THR A 259 -0.93 10.58 17.68
CA THR A 259 -2.11 10.92 18.49
C THR A 259 -1.99 12.25 19.22
N SER A 260 -0.78 12.75 19.45
CA SER A 260 -0.49 13.98 20.20
C SER A 260 0.31 14.99 19.36
N GLU A 261 0.13 16.28 19.66
CA GLU A 261 0.95 17.41 19.16
C GLU A 261 2.13 17.73 20.08
N LEU A 262 2.16 17.13 21.28
CA LEU A 262 3.19 17.41 22.28
C LEU A 262 4.41 16.52 22.04
N VAL A 263 5.58 17.13 22.05
CA VAL A 263 6.88 16.45 21.99
C VAL A 263 7.40 16.28 23.40
N ASP A 264 7.92 15.09 23.72
CA ASP A 264 8.56 14.80 25.00
C ASP A 264 9.74 15.76 25.25
N LYS A 265 9.91 16.20 26.50
CA LYS A 265 10.96 17.14 26.91
C LYS A 265 12.39 16.69 26.64
N LEU A 266 12.60 15.36 26.54
CA LEU A 266 13.91 14.77 26.22
C LEU A 266 14.12 14.58 24.71
N ALA A 267 13.12 14.87 23.89
CA ALA A 267 13.18 14.74 22.46
C ALA A 267 13.53 16.07 21.77
N SER A 268 14.25 15.98 20.67
CA SER A 268 14.57 17.14 19.84
C SER A 268 13.85 16.97 18.50
N PRO A 269 12.75 17.70 18.27
CA PRO A 269 12.04 17.65 17.00
C PRO A 269 12.93 18.20 15.88
N VAL A 270 12.80 17.67 14.67
CA VAL A 270 13.49 18.22 13.50
C VAL A 270 12.92 19.60 13.15
N GLU A 271 13.74 20.44 12.55
CA GLU A 271 13.32 21.79 12.13
C GLU A 271 12.11 21.73 11.18
N GLY A 272 11.12 22.57 11.43
CA GLY A 272 9.91 22.62 10.63
C GLY A 272 8.96 21.42 10.79
N MET A 273 9.21 20.54 11.78
CA MET A 273 8.35 19.39 12.06
C MET A 273 6.90 19.80 12.29
N ARG A 274 6.02 19.08 11.64
CA ARG A 274 4.57 19.21 11.77
C ARG A 274 3.96 17.87 12.19
N VAL A 275 2.73 17.92 12.68
CA VAL A 275 2.01 16.73 13.10
C VAL A 275 0.61 16.69 12.48
N ILE A 276 0.19 15.49 12.11
CA ILE A 276 -1.18 15.14 11.72
C ILE A 276 -1.76 14.24 12.81
N THR A 277 -2.76 14.75 13.54
CA THR A 277 -3.45 13.99 14.59
C THR A 277 -4.73 13.33 14.05
N PRO A 278 -5.39 12.42 14.80
CA PRO A 278 -6.67 11.83 14.37
C PRO A 278 -7.70 12.88 13.92
N LYS A 279 -7.76 14.01 14.62
CA LYS A 279 -8.66 15.13 14.26
C LYS A 279 -8.33 15.71 12.88
N HIS A 280 -7.04 15.81 12.53
CA HIS A 280 -6.61 16.29 11.23
C HIS A 280 -6.91 15.26 10.13
N VAL A 281 -6.69 13.97 10.42
CA VAL A 281 -7.06 12.87 9.49
C VAL A 281 -8.56 12.88 9.21
N ASP A 282 -9.41 12.98 10.23
CA ASP A 282 -10.86 13.02 10.06
C ASP A 282 -11.32 14.25 9.25
N LYS A 283 -10.69 15.41 9.50
CA LYS A 283 -10.96 16.61 8.72
C LYS A 283 -10.56 16.44 7.25
N LEU A 284 -9.39 15.88 6.99
CA LEU A 284 -8.90 15.60 5.64
C LEU A 284 -9.81 14.60 4.92
N LYS A 285 -10.17 13.50 5.58
CA LYS A 285 -11.10 12.49 5.04
C LYS A 285 -12.42 13.12 4.60
N LYS A 286 -13.04 13.94 5.46
CA LYS A 286 -14.29 14.64 5.13
C LYS A 286 -14.16 15.51 3.89
N GLN A 287 -13.07 16.25 3.77
CA GLN A 287 -12.87 17.14 2.62
C GLN A 287 -12.61 16.35 1.33
N ILE A 288 -11.82 15.27 1.39
CA ILE A 288 -11.62 14.42 0.22
C ILE A 288 -12.91 13.71 -0.17
N THR A 289 -13.71 13.23 0.78
CA THR A 289 -15.04 12.66 0.49
C THR A 289 -15.91 13.65 -0.25
N SER A 290 -16.00 14.90 0.23
CA SER A 290 -16.77 15.95 -0.44
C SER A 290 -16.22 16.28 -1.82
N PHE A 291 -14.90 16.32 -1.97
CA PHE A 291 -14.22 16.55 -3.24
C PHE A 291 -14.51 15.42 -4.24
N VAL A 292 -14.34 14.14 -3.84
CA VAL A 292 -14.60 12.98 -4.70
C VAL A 292 -16.07 12.94 -5.12
N THR A 293 -17.00 13.22 -4.20
CA THR A 293 -18.43 13.31 -4.51
C THR A 293 -18.71 14.41 -5.53
N ALA A 294 -18.15 15.61 -5.35
CA ALA A 294 -18.32 16.72 -6.28
C ALA A 294 -17.67 16.44 -7.65
N MET A 295 -16.54 15.72 -7.67
CA MET A 295 -15.83 15.33 -8.89
C MET A 295 -16.67 14.41 -9.78
N VAL A 296 -17.44 13.49 -9.19
CA VAL A 296 -18.27 12.52 -9.94
C VAL A 296 -19.64 13.08 -10.32
N GLN A 297 -19.97 14.28 -9.88
CA GLN A 297 -21.26 14.94 -10.17
C GLN A 297 -21.12 16.06 -11.20
N ASN A 298 -22.23 16.47 -11.80
CA ASN A 298 -22.38 17.69 -12.59
C ASN A 298 -21.40 17.83 -13.79
N GLY A 299 -20.99 16.71 -14.41
CA GLY A 299 -20.08 16.74 -15.55
C GLY A 299 -18.63 17.14 -15.20
N ASN A 300 -18.26 17.10 -13.92
CA ASN A 300 -16.89 17.39 -13.46
C ASN A 300 -15.94 16.19 -13.65
N TRP A 301 -16.47 15.00 -13.91
CA TRP A 301 -15.71 13.77 -14.07
C TRP A 301 -14.65 13.90 -15.15
N LEU A 302 -13.40 13.68 -14.77
CA LEU A 302 -12.21 13.74 -15.64
C LEU A 302 -11.98 15.09 -16.35
N ASN A 303 -12.60 16.17 -15.85
CA ASN A 303 -12.39 17.53 -16.36
C ASN A 303 -11.33 18.24 -15.50
N GLU A 304 -10.12 18.40 -16.06
CA GLU A 304 -8.98 18.98 -15.33
C GLU A 304 -9.26 20.41 -14.80
N GLU A 305 -9.97 21.25 -15.56
CA GLU A 305 -10.28 22.62 -15.14
C GLU A 305 -11.22 22.61 -13.94
N LYS A 306 -12.28 21.80 -14.00
CA LYS A 306 -13.23 21.65 -12.89
C LYS A 306 -12.58 21.02 -11.66
N ILE A 307 -11.74 20.03 -11.84
CA ILE A 307 -10.97 19.41 -10.74
C ILE A 307 -10.04 20.44 -10.09
N ASN A 308 -9.40 21.32 -10.86
CA ASN A 308 -8.60 22.42 -10.32
C ASN A 308 -9.43 23.43 -9.50
N GLU A 309 -10.67 23.73 -9.94
CA GLU A 309 -11.60 24.56 -9.16
C GLU A 309 -11.98 23.88 -7.84
N LEU A 310 -12.33 22.58 -7.89
CA LEU A 310 -12.67 21.80 -6.71
C LEU A 310 -11.50 21.68 -5.71
N LEU A 311 -10.26 21.48 -6.19
CA LEU A 311 -9.07 21.46 -5.34
C LEU A 311 -8.89 22.74 -4.53
N ARG A 312 -9.19 23.90 -5.14
CA ARG A 312 -9.19 25.19 -4.44
C ARG A 312 -10.33 25.29 -3.43
N GLN A 313 -11.53 24.94 -3.87
CA GLN A 313 -12.75 25.01 -3.04
C GLN A 313 -12.61 24.17 -1.78
N TYR A 314 -12.10 22.94 -1.90
CA TYR A 314 -11.93 22.00 -0.79
C TYR A 314 -10.61 22.14 -0.06
N LYS A 315 -9.74 23.08 -0.44
CA LYS A 315 -8.41 23.32 0.16
C LYS A 315 -7.54 22.04 0.17
N LEU A 316 -7.41 21.43 -1.00
CA LEU A 316 -6.68 20.17 -1.19
C LEU A 316 -5.41 20.29 -2.04
N ARG A 317 -4.90 21.50 -2.24
CA ARG A 317 -3.59 21.71 -2.87
C ARG A 317 -2.48 21.45 -1.87
N GLY A 318 -1.27 21.17 -2.34
CA GLY A 318 -0.14 20.87 -1.48
C GLY A 318 0.08 21.90 -0.36
N GLN A 319 -0.01 23.20 -0.67
CA GLN A 319 0.12 24.26 0.35
C GLN A 319 -1.06 24.27 1.33
N ASP A 320 -2.28 24.05 0.83
CA ASP A 320 -3.49 24.00 1.67
C ASP A 320 -3.41 22.85 2.68
N ILE A 321 -2.80 21.70 2.30
CA ILE A 321 -2.63 20.55 3.19
C ILE A 321 -1.80 20.94 4.40
N ILE A 322 -0.68 21.62 4.21
CA ILE A 322 0.19 22.06 5.30
C ILE A 322 -0.54 22.99 6.24
N GLU A 323 -1.25 23.99 5.71
CA GLU A 323 -1.88 25.04 6.50
C GLU A 323 -3.16 24.55 7.22
N THR A 324 -3.89 23.64 6.59
CA THR A 324 -5.24 23.29 7.02
C THR A 324 -5.31 21.97 7.80
N TYR A 325 -4.43 21.00 7.47
CA TYR A 325 -4.52 19.63 7.96
C TYR A 325 -3.30 19.17 8.76
N THR A 326 -2.39 20.08 9.08
CA THR A 326 -1.28 19.81 9.99
C THR A 326 -1.19 20.87 11.07
N ALA A 327 -0.58 20.55 12.20
CA ALA A 327 -0.26 21.49 13.26
C ALA A 327 1.26 21.56 13.49
N THR A 328 1.74 22.67 14.06
CA THR A 328 3.10 22.74 14.63
C THR A 328 3.16 21.94 15.91
N VAL A 329 4.27 21.26 16.12
CA VAL A 329 4.51 20.57 17.39
C VAL A 329 4.74 21.56 18.53
N LYS A 330 4.40 21.13 19.74
CA LYS A 330 4.59 21.89 20.99
C LYS A 330 5.53 21.11 21.90
N LEU A 331 6.46 21.78 22.55
CA LEU A 331 7.31 21.14 23.55
C LEU A 331 6.49 20.93 24.84
N SER A 332 6.62 19.76 25.42
CA SER A 332 6.04 19.46 26.73
C SER A 332 6.94 20.15 27.79
N TYR A 333 6.48 21.30 28.28
CA TYR A 333 6.99 21.86 29.53
C TYR A 333 6.15 21.25 30.66
N ASP A 334 6.79 20.81 31.73
CA ASP A 334 6.12 20.18 32.88
C ASP A 334 4.94 20.97 33.42
#